data_39e36fe151bfcc2bd3521d798d63b5e1
#
_entry.id   39e36fe151bfcc2bd3521d798d63b5e1
#
_cell.length_a   1.000
_cell.length_b   1.000
_cell.length_c   1.000
_cell.angle_alpha   90.00
_cell.angle_beta   90.00
_cell.angle_gamma   90.00
#
_symmetry.space_group_name_H-M   'P 1'
#
loop_
_entity.id
_entity.type
_entity.pdbx_description
1 polymer ?
#
loop_
_entity_poly.entity_id
_entity_poly.type
_entity_poly.pdbx_seq_one_letter_code
_entity_poly.pdbx_strand_id
1 'polypeptide(L)'
;MYEVLVIETREADDASLVDTMTSATRAEAQSAARRLAAIAELTHRRCIDHEDRDLWACDGWDAAACEIGAALTINRWQAASQMHLALALRDRLPLVGALLARGDLSLPLVTLICWHTELVQDPATLALIDSAMAGSAREWGPLSKADTIRQIDSWIEKFDPAAVRRTRNAVRGRDVEFGKPGDPAGVTSVWALLLTTDAELLKRTLTAMAYEVCDDDPRSLAQRRADALGILAVRGDRLPCHCGKPDCPAAGADPRAAAVVINVLTGAAPQPISDPLLDAPEAAPPVTADTPVAEALAPLPEPEPLVDQSAVGYLSGGPVIPAVVMADLAARGASVKMVTTPQVPADGQPRYRPSTALDRYVRMRDITCMHPGCDRPAVDADLDHTIPWPAGATHPGNLSPKCRKHHLVKTFYSSATGWHTRQNQDGTIVWTAPTGHTYTTVPGSRILFPDRHFPTAAPTPSAAPPPSATATTSDQPGRDLMMPTRRRTRIDDRARRTRHERNLNWAELLASESTAEAKLQLAQQLIDGDSSPPF
;
A
#
# COMPACT_ATOMS: atom_id res chain seq x y z
N MET A 1 -8.75 -13.05 29.01
CA MET A 1 -8.40 -14.18 28.11
C MET A 1 -6.88 -14.28 27.90
N TYR A 2 -6.18 -13.21 27.45
CA TYR A 2 -4.71 -13.27 27.30
C TYR A 2 -4.00 -13.47 28.63
N GLU A 3 -4.45 -12.85 29.71
CA GLU A 3 -3.93 -13.04 31.07
C GLU A 3 -4.03 -14.49 31.56
N VAL A 4 -5.13 -15.18 31.21
CA VAL A 4 -5.30 -16.61 31.55
C VAL A 4 -4.27 -17.46 30.81
N LEU A 5 -4.05 -17.19 29.51
CA LEU A 5 -3.02 -17.87 28.73
C LEU A 5 -1.61 -17.63 29.30
N VAL A 6 -1.32 -16.40 29.78
CA VAL A 6 -0.02 -16.08 30.40
C VAL A 6 0.16 -16.85 31.71
N ILE A 7 -0.90 -17.01 32.52
CA ILE A 7 -0.83 -17.78 33.79
C ILE A 7 -0.61 -19.26 33.48
N GLU A 8 -1.38 -19.84 32.56
CA GLU A 8 -1.25 -21.24 32.16
C GLU A 8 0.15 -21.54 31.62
N THR A 9 0.73 -20.64 30.82
CA THR A 9 2.10 -20.80 30.30
C THR A 9 3.18 -20.65 31.36
N ARG A 10 2.96 -19.88 32.44
CA ARG A 10 3.92 -19.75 33.55
C ARG A 10 3.98 -21.00 34.43
N GLU A 11 2.91 -21.76 34.50
CA GLU A 11 2.83 -22.98 35.31
C GLU A 11 3.22 -24.25 34.52
N ALA A 12 3.34 -24.13 33.18
CA ALA A 12 3.74 -25.23 32.31
C ALA A 12 5.24 -25.49 32.38
N ASP A 13 5.62 -26.76 32.29
CA ASP A 13 7.04 -27.13 32.10
C ASP A 13 7.52 -26.81 30.67
N ASP A 14 8.84 -26.82 30.48
CA ASP A 14 9.46 -26.47 29.20
C ASP A 14 9.01 -27.41 28.07
N ALA A 15 8.79 -28.69 28.32
CA ALA A 15 8.31 -29.64 27.33
C ALA A 15 6.89 -29.30 26.87
N SER A 16 5.98 -28.99 27.79
CA SER A 16 4.63 -28.55 27.53
C SER A 16 4.58 -27.24 26.75
N LEU A 17 5.52 -26.31 27.01
CA LEU A 17 5.65 -25.08 26.23
C LEU A 17 6.03 -25.36 24.78
N VAL A 18 7.00 -26.25 24.54
CA VAL A 18 7.43 -26.65 23.19
C VAL A 18 6.29 -27.36 22.45
N ASP A 19 5.57 -28.26 23.11
CA ASP A 19 4.40 -28.95 22.53
C ASP A 19 3.29 -27.96 22.17
N THR A 20 3.06 -26.97 23.03
CA THR A 20 2.09 -25.90 22.76
C THR A 20 2.50 -25.08 21.54
N MET A 21 3.74 -24.65 21.41
CA MET A 21 4.24 -23.91 20.23
C MET A 21 4.08 -24.75 18.95
N THR A 22 4.45 -26.02 18.99
CA THR A 22 4.36 -26.94 17.85
C THR A 22 2.92 -27.16 17.41
N SER A 23 2.02 -27.44 18.36
CA SER A 23 0.60 -27.68 18.08
C SER A 23 -0.11 -26.43 17.59
N ALA A 24 0.21 -25.25 18.15
CA ALA A 24 -0.33 -23.98 17.71
C ALA A 24 0.11 -23.63 16.29
N THR A 25 1.40 -23.78 15.95
CA THR A 25 1.92 -23.57 14.60
C THR A 25 1.23 -24.46 13.56
N ARG A 26 1.00 -25.74 13.92
CA ARG A 26 0.23 -26.66 13.07
C ARG A 26 -1.22 -26.22 12.90
N ALA A 27 -1.86 -25.80 13.98
CA ALA A 27 -3.24 -25.30 13.95
C ALA A 27 -3.40 -24.01 13.13
N GLU A 28 -2.40 -23.12 13.17
CA GLU A 28 -2.36 -21.92 12.31
C GLU A 28 -2.34 -22.30 10.82
N ALA A 29 -1.47 -23.22 10.42
CA ALA A 29 -1.40 -23.70 9.04
C ALA A 29 -2.72 -24.33 8.57
N GLN A 30 -3.33 -25.17 9.41
CA GLN A 30 -4.64 -25.78 9.16
C GLN A 30 -5.75 -24.74 9.03
N SER A 31 -5.75 -23.72 9.89
CA SER A 31 -6.72 -22.62 9.85
C SER A 31 -6.53 -21.76 8.59
N ALA A 32 -5.29 -21.51 8.18
CA ALA A 32 -4.98 -20.84 6.93
C ALA A 32 -5.48 -21.64 5.72
N ALA A 33 -5.29 -22.95 5.70
CA ALA A 33 -5.79 -23.82 4.63
C ALA A 33 -7.31 -23.76 4.50
N ARG A 34 -8.04 -23.84 5.61
CA ARG A 34 -9.52 -23.71 5.62
C ARG A 34 -9.98 -22.36 5.10
N ARG A 35 -9.36 -21.27 5.54
CA ARG A 35 -9.63 -19.92 5.04
C ARG A 35 -9.40 -19.81 3.54
N LEU A 36 -8.24 -20.29 3.05
CA LEU A 36 -7.91 -20.27 1.63
C LEU A 36 -8.86 -21.11 0.79
N ALA A 37 -9.30 -22.28 1.27
CA ALA A 37 -10.30 -23.09 0.59
C ALA A 37 -11.63 -22.34 0.42
N ALA A 38 -12.10 -21.66 1.47
CA ALA A 38 -13.30 -20.82 1.40
C ALA A 38 -13.14 -19.64 0.43
N ILE A 39 -11.96 -18.98 0.42
CA ILE A 39 -11.63 -17.91 -0.53
C ILE A 39 -11.64 -18.44 -1.97
N ALA A 40 -11.03 -19.60 -2.22
CA ALA A 40 -11.01 -20.20 -3.56
C ALA A 40 -12.42 -20.47 -4.08
N GLU A 41 -13.27 -21.04 -3.25
CA GLU A 41 -14.64 -21.36 -3.62
C GLU A 41 -15.49 -20.11 -3.86
N LEU A 42 -15.44 -19.12 -2.98
CA LEU A 42 -16.15 -17.85 -3.18
C LEU A 42 -15.69 -17.14 -4.46
N THR A 43 -14.38 -17.09 -4.69
CA THR A 43 -13.81 -16.51 -5.91
C THR A 43 -14.33 -17.21 -7.17
N HIS A 44 -14.33 -18.54 -7.15
CA HIS A 44 -14.81 -19.36 -8.26
C HIS A 44 -16.27 -19.06 -8.58
N ARG A 45 -17.15 -19.07 -7.58
CA ARG A 45 -18.59 -18.77 -7.73
C ARG A 45 -18.78 -17.37 -8.32
N ARG A 46 -18.11 -16.35 -7.79
CA ARG A 46 -18.27 -14.98 -8.28
C ARG A 46 -17.76 -14.79 -9.70
N CYS A 47 -16.73 -15.50 -10.12
CA CYS A 47 -16.26 -15.46 -11.50
C CYS A 47 -17.23 -16.14 -12.46
N ILE A 48 -17.82 -17.29 -12.09
CA ILE A 48 -18.83 -17.98 -12.91
C ILE A 48 -20.13 -17.19 -12.97
N ASP A 49 -20.65 -16.72 -11.83
CA ASP A 49 -21.89 -15.95 -11.76
C ASP A 49 -21.86 -14.67 -12.61
N HIS A 50 -20.67 -14.20 -12.99
CA HIS A 50 -20.44 -12.95 -13.70
C HIS A 50 -19.56 -13.12 -14.96
N GLU A 51 -19.58 -14.27 -15.58
CA GLU A 51 -18.80 -14.55 -16.80
C GLU A 51 -19.14 -13.60 -17.96
N ASP A 52 -20.41 -13.16 -18.04
CA ASP A 52 -20.88 -12.11 -18.96
C ASP A 52 -20.22 -10.75 -18.73
N ARG A 53 -19.50 -10.57 -17.62
CA ARG A 53 -18.88 -9.30 -17.18
C ARG A 53 -17.36 -9.33 -17.19
N ASP A 54 -16.74 -10.31 -17.80
CA ASP A 54 -15.28 -10.48 -17.82
C ASP A 54 -14.52 -9.29 -18.42
N LEU A 55 -15.16 -8.57 -19.33
CA LEU A 55 -14.62 -7.32 -19.89
C LEU A 55 -14.93 -6.08 -19.07
N TRP A 56 -15.70 -6.16 -18.03
CA TRP A 56 -16.01 -5.02 -17.17
C TRP A 56 -14.77 -4.53 -16.43
N ALA A 57 -14.67 -3.20 -16.23
CA ALA A 57 -13.62 -2.62 -15.39
C ALA A 57 -13.66 -3.15 -13.96
N CYS A 58 -14.85 -3.54 -13.47
CA CYS A 58 -15.06 -4.25 -12.22
C CYS A 58 -15.77 -5.58 -12.54
N ASP A 59 -15.02 -6.66 -12.66
CA ASP A 59 -15.47 -8.01 -13.02
C ASP A 59 -15.82 -8.87 -11.80
N GLY A 60 -16.15 -10.14 -12.00
CA GLY A 60 -16.44 -11.10 -10.92
C GLY A 60 -15.28 -11.27 -9.94
N TRP A 61 -14.04 -11.16 -10.41
CA TRP A 61 -12.85 -11.14 -9.55
C TRP A 61 -12.85 -9.94 -8.59
N ASP A 62 -13.12 -8.73 -9.11
CA ASP A 62 -13.18 -7.54 -8.27
C ASP A 62 -14.35 -7.63 -7.27
N ALA A 63 -15.48 -8.23 -7.67
CA ALA A 63 -16.61 -8.47 -6.76
C ALA A 63 -16.20 -9.40 -5.60
N ALA A 64 -15.56 -10.54 -5.91
CA ALA A 64 -15.03 -11.45 -4.88
C ALA A 64 -14.00 -10.75 -3.96
N ALA A 65 -13.08 -9.96 -4.54
CA ALA A 65 -12.08 -9.24 -3.76
C ALA A 65 -12.70 -8.23 -2.78
N CYS A 66 -13.83 -7.60 -3.13
CA CYS A 66 -14.55 -6.70 -2.24
C CYS A 66 -15.19 -7.46 -1.07
N GLU A 67 -15.82 -8.61 -1.32
CA GLU A 67 -16.41 -9.42 -0.26
C GLU A 67 -15.36 -10.00 0.68
N ILE A 68 -14.28 -10.55 0.15
CA ILE A 68 -13.16 -11.11 0.92
C ILE A 68 -12.46 -10.01 1.71
N GLY A 69 -12.21 -8.85 1.09
CA GLY A 69 -11.60 -7.71 1.75
C GLY A 69 -12.42 -7.21 2.94
N ALA A 70 -13.74 -7.11 2.78
CA ALA A 70 -14.65 -6.73 3.85
C ALA A 70 -14.69 -7.78 4.98
N ALA A 71 -14.77 -9.07 4.63
CA ALA A 71 -14.84 -10.16 5.60
C ALA A 71 -13.56 -10.31 6.44
N LEU A 72 -12.41 -10.04 5.85
CA LEU A 72 -11.11 -10.19 6.49
C LEU A 72 -10.53 -8.86 7.01
N THR A 73 -11.21 -7.74 6.79
CA THR A 73 -10.73 -6.39 7.14
C THR A 73 -9.36 -6.10 6.52
N ILE A 74 -9.18 -6.46 5.25
CA ILE A 74 -7.96 -6.23 4.48
C ILE A 74 -8.25 -5.45 3.20
N ASN A 75 -7.22 -4.78 2.67
CA ASN A 75 -7.40 -4.04 1.44
C ASN A 75 -7.52 -4.96 0.21
N ARG A 76 -7.97 -4.37 -0.90
CA ARG A 76 -8.23 -5.11 -2.14
C ARG A 76 -7.00 -5.85 -2.70
N TRP A 77 -5.81 -5.30 -2.53
CA TRP A 77 -4.58 -5.93 -3.00
C TRP A 77 -4.24 -7.18 -2.19
N GLN A 78 -4.39 -7.08 -0.88
CA GLN A 78 -4.21 -8.21 0.03
C GLN A 78 -5.28 -9.30 -0.24
N ALA A 79 -6.54 -8.90 -0.47
CA ALA A 79 -7.60 -9.84 -0.85
C ALA A 79 -7.26 -10.55 -2.17
N ALA A 80 -6.87 -9.81 -3.21
CA ALA A 80 -6.46 -10.38 -4.49
C ALA A 80 -5.26 -11.33 -4.37
N SER A 81 -4.28 -10.99 -3.53
CA SER A 81 -3.13 -11.87 -3.25
C SER A 81 -3.58 -13.20 -2.61
N GLN A 82 -4.48 -13.15 -1.63
CA GLN A 82 -5.03 -14.37 -1.04
C GLN A 82 -5.89 -15.18 -2.02
N MET A 83 -6.64 -14.52 -2.92
CA MET A 83 -7.39 -15.19 -3.98
C MET A 83 -6.46 -15.95 -4.95
N HIS A 84 -5.37 -15.32 -5.38
CA HIS A 84 -4.38 -15.97 -6.23
C HIS A 84 -3.76 -17.20 -5.55
N LEU A 85 -3.37 -17.07 -4.29
CA LEU A 85 -2.81 -18.17 -3.50
C LEU A 85 -3.85 -19.30 -3.33
N ALA A 86 -5.07 -18.96 -3.00
CA ALA A 86 -6.16 -19.92 -2.79
C ALA A 86 -6.47 -20.74 -4.05
N LEU A 87 -6.58 -20.07 -5.21
CA LEU A 87 -6.78 -20.75 -6.49
C LEU A 87 -5.55 -21.58 -6.91
N ALA A 88 -4.33 -21.09 -6.62
CA ALA A 88 -3.13 -21.87 -6.90
C ALA A 88 -3.14 -23.20 -6.14
N LEU A 89 -3.50 -23.21 -4.87
CA LEU A 89 -3.58 -24.43 -4.06
C LEU A 89 -4.71 -25.36 -4.48
N ARG A 90 -5.86 -24.82 -4.91
CA ARG A 90 -6.99 -25.60 -5.36
C ARG A 90 -6.75 -26.25 -6.73
N ASP A 91 -6.28 -25.45 -7.69
CA ASP A 91 -6.32 -25.82 -9.11
C ASP A 91 -4.95 -26.24 -9.67
N ARG A 92 -3.84 -25.84 -9.03
CA ARG A 92 -2.50 -25.99 -9.55
C ARG A 92 -1.57 -26.86 -8.70
N LEU A 93 -1.69 -26.75 -7.38
CA LEU A 93 -0.80 -27.38 -6.40
C LEU A 93 -1.58 -28.09 -5.28
N PRO A 94 -2.49 -29.03 -5.63
CA PRO A 94 -3.37 -29.66 -4.63
C PRO A 94 -2.62 -30.50 -3.59
N LEU A 95 -1.48 -31.11 -3.92
CA LEU A 95 -0.68 -31.88 -2.98
C LEU A 95 0.02 -30.99 -1.94
N VAL A 96 0.58 -29.85 -2.40
CA VAL A 96 1.11 -28.82 -1.49
C VAL A 96 -0.02 -28.25 -0.62
N GLY A 97 -1.20 -28.02 -1.18
CA GLY A 97 -2.38 -27.61 -0.43
C GLY A 97 -2.81 -28.62 0.64
N ALA A 98 -2.72 -29.91 0.35
CA ALA A 98 -2.99 -30.98 1.31
C ALA A 98 -1.99 -31.00 2.47
N LEU A 99 -0.71 -30.68 2.22
CA LEU A 99 0.30 -30.57 3.27
C LEU A 99 0.04 -29.37 4.20
N LEU A 100 -0.37 -28.22 3.65
CA LEU A 100 -0.81 -27.08 4.45
C LEU A 100 -2.04 -27.44 5.32
N ALA A 101 -3.02 -28.15 4.74
CA ALA A 101 -4.22 -28.57 5.44
C ALA A 101 -3.96 -29.57 6.59
N ARG A 102 -2.89 -30.35 6.50
CA ARG A 102 -2.41 -31.22 7.60
C ARG A 102 -1.56 -30.48 8.63
N GLY A 103 -1.12 -29.26 8.31
CA GLY A 103 -0.19 -28.50 9.13
C GLY A 103 1.27 -28.99 9.02
N ASP A 104 1.60 -29.68 7.93
CA ASP A 104 2.96 -30.19 7.65
C ASP A 104 3.86 -29.11 7.02
N LEU A 105 3.27 -28.10 6.39
CA LEU A 105 3.95 -26.94 5.81
C LEU A 105 3.39 -25.64 6.37
N SER A 106 4.25 -24.65 6.52
CA SER A 106 3.85 -23.30 6.92
C SER A 106 3.29 -22.50 5.75
N LEU A 107 2.38 -21.55 6.04
CA LEU A 107 1.83 -20.65 5.02
C LEU A 107 2.89 -19.83 4.26
N PRO A 108 3.95 -19.28 4.90
CA PRO A 108 5.03 -18.60 4.18
C PRO A 108 5.73 -19.48 3.15
N LEU A 109 6.03 -20.74 3.48
CA LEU A 109 6.68 -21.69 2.56
C LEU A 109 5.75 -21.99 1.36
N VAL A 110 4.50 -22.29 1.63
CA VAL A 110 3.49 -22.56 0.59
C VAL A 110 3.32 -21.34 -0.34
N THR A 111 3.37 -20.13 0.22
CA THR A 111 3.31 -18.89 -0.57
C THR A 111 4.50 -18.76 -1.52
N LEU A 112 5.72 -19.10 -1.06
CA LEU A 112 6.92 -19.14 -1.91
C LEU A 112 6.78 -20.15 -3.04
N ILE A 113 6.34 -21.37 -2.75
CA ILE A 113 6.12 -22.42 -3.75
C ILE A 113 5.11 -21.95 -4.81
N CYS A 114 3.96 -21.43 -4.40
CA CYS A 114 2.93 -20.92 -5.32
C CYS A 114 3.46 -19.77 -6.20
N TRP A 115 4.25 -18.87 -5.63
CA TRP A 115 4.82 -17.74 -6.34
C TRP A 115 5.83 -18.18 -7.41
N HIS A 116 6.76 -19.07 -7.07
CA HIS A 116 7.80 -19.51 -8.00
C HIS A 116 7.26 -20.41 -9.11
N THR A 117 6.22 -21.21 -8.83
CA THR A 117 5.60 -22.10 -9.84
C THR A 117 4.60 -21.39 -10.76
N GLU A 118 4.33 -20.09 -10.57
CA GLU A 118 3.26 -19.38 -11.31
C GLU A 118 3.45 -19.41 -12.83
N LEU A 119 4.70 -19.41 -13.30
CA LEU A 119 5.03 -19.41 -14.75
C LEU A 119 4.87 -20.77 -15.43
N VAL A 120 4.76 -21.86 -14.71
CA VAL A 120 4.50 -23.19 -15.27
C VAL A 120 3.09 -23.23 -15.83
N GLN A 121 2.96 -23.50 -17.13
CA GLN A 121 1.67 -23.47 -17.84
C GLN A 121 1.11 -24.85 -18.15
N ASP A 122 1.99 -25.82 -18.47
CA ASP A 122 1.56 -27.16 -18.81
C ASP A 122 1.04 -27.92 -17.57
N PRO A 123 -0.21 -28.41 -17.58
CA PRO A 123 -0.80 -29.09 -16.43
C PRO A 123 -0.07 -30.38 -16.03
N ALA A 124 0.47 -31.14 -16.99
CA ALA A 124 1.19 -32.38 -16.70
C ALA A 124 2.52 -32.09 -16.01
N THR A 125 3.27 -31.11 -16.51
CA THR A 125 4.51 -30.63 -15.89
C THR A 125 4.24 -30.07 -14.49
N LEU A 126 3.16 -29.32 -14.32
CA LEU A 126 2.78 -28.75 -13.04
C LEU A 126 2.45 -29.83 -12.00
N ALA A 127 1.77 -30.92 -12.40
CA ALA A 127 1.48 -32.06 -11.52
C ALA A 127 2.76 -32.77 -11.07
N LEU A 128 3.77 -32.88 -11.95
CA LEU A 128 5.09 -33.43 -11.58
C LEU A 128 5.80 -32.54 -10.55
N ILE A 129 5.73 -31.22 -10.75
CA ILE A 129 6.32 -30.24 -9.84
C ILE A 129 5.58 -30.29 -8.48
N ASP A 130 4.25 -30.32 -8.46
CA ASP A 130 3.46 -30.41 -7.23
C ASP A 130 3.83 -31.68 -6.44
N SER A 131 3.96 -32.81 -7.13
CA SER A 131 4.38 -34.07 -6.51
C SER A 131 5.80 -34.00 -5.94
N ALA A 132 6.74 -33.41 -6.69
CA ALA A 132 8.13 -33.24 -6.23
C ALA A 132 8.21 -32.32 -5.00
N MET A 133 7.50 -31.16 -5.03
CA MET A 133 7.41 -30.23 -3.90
C MET A 133 6.79 -30.93 -2.69
N ALA A 134 5.69 -31.63 -2.85
CA ALA A 134 5.01 -32.32 -1.76
C ALA A 134 5.88 -33.43 -1.15
N GLY A 135 6.72 -34.08 -1.96
CA GLY A 135 7.63 -35.11 -1.49
C GLY A 135 8.81 -34.60 -0.69
N SER A 136 9.31 -33.40 -0.98
CA SER A 136 10.58 -32.90 -0.40
C SER A 136 10.43 -31.69 0.55
N ALA A 137 9.37 -30.90 0.42
CA ALA A 137 9.25 -29.62 1.15
C ALA A 137 9.28 -29.74 2.69
N ARG A 138 8.92 -30.90 3.26
CA ARG A 138 9.01 -31.15 4.70
C ARG A 138 10.44 -31.11 5.25
N GLU A 139 11.40 -31.38 4.39
CA GLU A 139 12.83 -31.45 4.74
C GLU A 139 13.51 -30.08 4.66
N TRP A 140 12.82 -29.06 4.15
CA TRP A 140 13.40 -27.73 3.91
C TRP A 140 13.44 -26.82 5.13
N GLY A 141 12.95 -27.25 6.30
CA GLY A 141 12.94 -26.45 7.52
C GLY A 141 14.29 -25.84 7.91
N PRO A 142 15.43 -26.54 7.75
CA PRO A 142 16.75 -25.99 8.06
C PRO A 142 17.29 -24.98 7.05
N LEU A 143 16.64 -24.84 5.89
CA LEU A 143 17.14 -24.00 4.81
C LEU A 143 16.87 -22.52 5.07
N SER A 144 17.82 -21.67 4.70
CA SER A 144 17.55 -20.23 4.59
C SER A 144 16.49 -19.95 3.51
N LYS A 145 15.86 -18.79 3.56
CA LYS A 145 14.90 -18.39 2.52
C LYS A 145 15.51 -18.45 1.11
N ALA A 146 16.78 -18.06 0.96
CA ALA A 146 17.48 -18.09 -0.33
C ALA A 146 17.71 -19.53 -0.81
N ASP A 147 18.07 -20.44 0.11
CA ASP A 147 18.27 -21.85 -0.20
C ASP A 147 16.95 -22.54 -0.52
N THR A 148 15.88 -22.22 0.20
CA THR A 148 14.53 -22.69 -0.09
C THR A 148 14.11 -22.31 -1.51
N ILE A 149 14.32 -21.05 -1.90
CA ILE A 149 14.04 -20.57 -3.26
C ILE A 149 14.88 -21.37 -4.27
N ARG A 150 16.17 -21.58 -4.04
CA ARG A 150 17.02 -22.40 -4.91
C ARG A 150 16.51 -23.83 -5.06
N GLN A 151 16.00 -24.43 -4.01
CA GLN A 151 15.40 -25.77 -4.08
C GLN A 151 14.11 -25.78 -4.90
N ILE A 152 13.25 -24.79 -4.72
CA ILE A 152 12.05 -24.65 -5.55
C ILE A 152 12.43 -24.48 -7.02
N ASP A 153 13.34 -23.55 -7.31
CA ASP A 153 13.76 -23.25 -8.68
C ASP A 153 14.46 -24.45 -9.34
N SER A 154 15.22 -25.27 -8.59
CA SER A 154 15.85 -26.47 -9.12
C SER A 154 14.85 -27.53 -9.63
N TRP A 155 13.72 -27.70 -8.93
CA TRP A 155 12.64 -28.56 -9.40
C TRP A 155 11.94 -27.99 -10.63
N ILE A 156 11.73 -26.67 -10.67
CA ILE A 156 11.13 -26.00 -11.84
C ILE A 156 12.09 -26.11 -13.02
N GLU A 157 13.38 -25.85 -12.84
CA GLU A 157 14.39 -25.93 -13.89
C GLU A 157 14.49 -27.34 -14.48
N LYS A 158 14.34 -28.37 -13.65
CA LYS A 158 14.35 -29.77 -14.10
C LYS A 158 13.19 -30.12 -15.05
N PHE A 159 11.99 -29.56 -14.83
CA PHE A 159 10.79 -29.92 -15.57
C PHE A 159 10.36 -28.85 -16.59
N ASP A 160 10.62 -27.57 -16.30
CA ASP A 160 10.24 -26.43 -17.17
C ASP A 160 11.23 -25.26 -16.98
N PRO A 161 12.42 -25.33 -17.59
CA PRO A 161 13.46 -24.31 -17.40
C PRO A 161 13.04 -22.88 -17.76
N ALA A 162 12.06 -22.73 -18.69
CA ALA A 162 11.52 -21.43 -19.08
C ALA A 162 10.59 -20.83 -18.02
N ALA A 163 10.15 -21.61 -17.05
CA ALA A 163 9.28 -21.16 -15.96
C ALA A 163 10.03 -20.75 -14.69
N VAL A 164 11.36 -20.87 -14.64
CA VAL A 164 12.16 -20.39 -13.53
C VAL A 164 12.03 -18.87 -13.46
N ARG A 165 11.63 -18.34 -12.29
CA ARG A 165 11.66 -16.90 -12.03
C ARG A 165 13.11 -16.45 -11.88
N ARG A 166 13.74 -16.19 -12.98
CA ARG A 166 15.09 -15.66 -12.97
C ARG A 166 15.03 -14.24 -12.46
N THR A 167 15.86 -13.92 -11.48
CA THR A 167 16.03 -12.55 -10.93
C THR A 167 16.71 -11.65 -11.97
N ARG A 168 16.31 -11.78 -13.23
CA ARG A 168 16.89 -11.11 -14.37
C ARG A 168 16.91 -9.63 -14.25
N ASN A 169 16.20 -9.14 -13.29
CA ASN A 169 15.85 -7.80 -13.56
C ASN A 169 15.73 -6.96 -12.30
N ALA A 170 16.83 -6.88 -11.57
CA ALA A 170 17.10 -5.66 -10.83
C ALA A 170 16.82 -4.43 -11.73
N VAL A 171 17.23 -4.50 -13.02
CA VAL A 171 16.95 -3.46 -14.01
C VAL A 171 15.47 -3.33 -14.39
N ARG A 172 14.66 -4.39 -14.36
CA ARG A 172 13.20 -4.31 -14.60
C ARG A 172 12.40 -4.08 -13.34
N GLY A 173 12.91 -4.48 -12.19
CA GLY A 173 12.31 -4.21 -10.89
C GLY A 173 12.60 -2.80 -10.37
N ARG A 174 12.98 -1.87 -11.26
CA ARG A 174 13.10 -0.45 -10.88
C ARG A 174 11.78 0.03 -10.35
N ASP A 175 11.83 0.58 -9.14
CA ASP A 175 10.68 1.14 -8.47
C ASP A 175 11.11 2.20 -7.48
N VAL A 176 10.18 3.03 -7.08
CA VAL A 176 10.33 4.00 -6.00
C VAL A 176 9.20 3.78 -5.02
N GLU A 177 9.55 3.31 -3.85
CA GLU A 177 8.62 3.04 -2.76
C GLU A 177 8.65 4.16 -1.72
N PHE A 178 7.48 4.54 -1.22
CA PHE A 178 7.32 5.58 -0.22
C PHE A 178 6.69 5.00 1.05
N GLY A 179 7.31 5.27 2.18
CA GLY A 179 6.85 4.86 3.49
C GLY A 179 7.20 3.42 3.84
N LYS A 180 7.57 3.22 5.10
CA LYS A 180 7.74 1.90 5.72
C LYS A 180 6.96 1.83 7.01
N PRO A 181 6.50 0.63 7.42
CA PRO A 181 6.00 0.44 8.77
C PRO A 181 7.07 0.89 9.79
N GLY A 182 6.70 1.81 10.67
CA GLY A 182 7.61 2.34 11.68
C GLY A 182 8.29 3.67 11.31
N ASP A 183 7.99 4.28 10.16
CA ASP A 183 8.42 5.65 9.88
C ASP A 183 7.85 6.60 10.97
N PRO A 184 8.67 7.49 11.55
CA PRO A 184 8.20 8.47 12.52
C PRO A 184 7.20 9.45 11.89
N ALA A 185 6.27 9.97 12.71
CA ALA A 185 5.32 10.97 12.23
C ALA A 185 6.03 12.21 11.68
N GLY A 186 5.61 12.70 10.51
CA GLY A 186 6.19 13.87 9.85
C GLY A 186 7.33 13.56 8.89
N VAL A 187 7.86 12.34 8.86
CA VAL A 187 8.86 11.90 7.88
C VAL A 187 8.37 10.64 7.18
N THR A 188 8.87 10.44 5.96
CA THR A 188 8.52 9.28 5.14
C THR A 188 9.79 8.77 4.48
N SER A 189 10.13 7.49 4.69
CA SER A 189 11.25 6.88 4.00
C SER A 189 10.98 6.74 2.50
N VAL A 190 12.00 6.97 1.69
CA VAL A 190 11.96 6.72 0.24
C VAL A 190 13.01 5.67 -0.11
N TRP A 191 12.55 4.59 -0.72
CA TRP A 191 13.40 3.54 -1.26
C TRP A 191 13.31 3.52 -2.77
N ALA A 192 14.46 3.54 -3.42
CA ALA A 192 14.50 3.51 -4.88
C ALA A 192 15.48 2.45 -5.38
N LEU A 193 15.04 1.65 -6.34
CA LEU A 193 15.89 0.79 -7.15
C LEU A 193 15.98 1.40 -8.55
N LEU A 194 17.11 2.05 -8.83
CA LEU A 194 17.36 2.81 -10.06
C LEU A 194 18.42 2.13 -10.92
N LEU A 195 18.56 2.55 -12.17
CA LEU A 195 19.79 2.28 -12.93
C LEU A 195 20.98 2.88 -12.19
N THR A 196 22.12 2.22 -12.19
CA THR A 196 23.33 2.72 -11.53
C THR A 196 23.72 4.12 -12.02
N THR A 197 23.53 4.39 -13.32
CA THR A 197 23.74 5.71 -13.93
C THR A 197 22.82 6.77 -13.35
N ASP A 198 21.53 6.45 -13.20
CA ASP A 198 20.51 7.39 -12.69
C ASP A 198 20.73 7.66 -11.20
N ALA A 199 21.06 6.61 -10.43
CA ALA A 199 21.41 6.73 -9.03
C ALA A 199 22.64 7.61 -8.80
N GLU A 200 23.68 7.47 -9.65
CA GLU A 200 24.88 8.28 -9.56
C GLU A 200 24.62 9.74 -9.98
N LEU A 201 23.81 9.96 -11.02
CA LEU A 201 23.38 11.30 -11.40
C LEU A 201 22.59 11.97 -10.28
N LEU A 202 21.61 11.26 -9.71
CA LEU A 202 20.81 11.76 -8.58
C LEU A 202 21.71 12.11 -7.39
N LYS A 203 22.61 11.21 -7.01
CA LYS A 203 23.55 11.43 -5.91
C LYS A 203 24.43 12.69 -6.14
N ARG A 204 24.97 12.85 -7.35
CA ARG A 204 25.79 14.05 -7.69
C ARG A 204 24.95 15.31 -7.61
N THR A 205 23.75 15.32 -8.18
CA THR A 205 22.85 16.48 -8.16
C THR A 205 22.49 16.88 -6.73
N LEU A 206 22.05 15.92 -5.89
CA LEU A 206 21.71 16.18 -4.49
C LEU A 206 22.91 16.69 -3.70
N THR A 207 24.10 16.15 -3.98
CA THR A 207 25.33 16.57 -3.32
C THR A 207 25.74 17.99 -3.75
N ALA A 208 25.69 18.30 -5.05
CA ALA A 208 25.98 19.64 -5.55
C ALA A 208 25.06 20.69 -4.93
N MET A 209 23.74 20.46 -5.00
CA MET A 209 22.74 21.36 -4.40
C MET A 209 22.96 21.57 -2.90
N ALA A 210 23.36 20.52 -2.17
CA ALA A 210 23.62 20.61 -0.73
C ALA A 210 24.86 21.43 -0.37
N TYR A 211 25.81 21.58 -1.29
CA TYR A 211 27.02 22.42 -1.14
C TYR A 211 26.85 23.83 -1.71
N GLU A 212 25.80 24.13 -2.45
CA GLU A 212 25.53 25.46 -3.01
C GLU A 212 25.03 26.48 -1.98
N VAL A 213 24.57 26.04 -0.81
CA VAL A 213 24.18 26.91 0.29
C VAL A 213 25.41 27.38 1.09
N CYS A 214 25.27 28.49 1.82
CA CYS A 214 26.39 29.03 2.58
C CYS A 214 26.73 28.18 3.82
N ASP A 215 27.91 28.39 4.40
CA ASP A 215 28.40 27.63 5.56
C ASP A 215 27.55 27.85 6.83
N ASP A 216 26.87 29.00 6.93
CA ASP A 216 25.97 29.30 8.04
C ASP A 216 24.57 28.70 7.89
N ASP A 217 24.34 27.85 6.89
CA ASP A 217 23.06 27.14 6.80
C ASP A 217 22.90 26.17 7.97
N PRO A 218 21.85 26.31 8.79
CA PRO A 218 21.70 25.53 10.02
C PRO A 218 21.39 24.04 9.81
N ARG A 219 21.19 23.59 8.59
CA ARG A 219 20.93 22.18 8.28
C ARG A 219 22.23 21.40 8.15
N SER A 220 22.22 20.15 8.65
CA SER A 220 23.27 19.19 8.36
C SER A 220 23.33 18.86 6.85
N LEU A 221 24.45 18.36 6.38
CA LEU A 221 24.61 17.94 4.97
C LEU A 221 23.60 16.84 4.58
N ALA A 222 23.22 15.99 5.54
CA ALA A 222 22.19 14.96 5.35
C ALA A 222 20.82 15.59 5.12
N GLN A 223 20.43 16.56 5.93
CA GLN A 223 19.18 17.32 5.78
C GLN A 223 19.16 18.12 4.48
N ARG A 224 20.27 18.79 4.13
CA ARG A 224 20.38 19.51 2.85
C ARG A 224 20.15 18.60 1.64
N ARG A 225 20.70 17.35 1.66
CA ARG A 225 20.45 16.36 0.59
C ARG A 225 19.00 15.88 0.54
N ALA A 226 18.38 15.66 1.69
CA ALA A 226 16.96 15.28 1.77
C ALA A 226 16.07 16.42 1.23
N ASP A 227 16.36 17.66 1.62
CA ASP A 227 15.65 18.84 1.14
C ASP A 227 15.86 19.06 -0.37
N ALA A 228 17.08 18.84 -0.88
CA ALA A 228 17.37 18.93 -2.32
C ALA A 228 16.52 17.93 -3.13
N LEU A 229 16.26 16.72 -2.61
CA LEU A 229 15.36 15.77 -3.26
C LEU A 229 13.94 16.34 -3.36
N GLY A 230 13.45 17.00 -2.30
CA GLY A 230 12.17 17.70 -2.31
C GLY A 230 12.12 18.88 -3.31
N ILE A 231 13.22 19.60 -3.50
CA ILE A 231 13.32 20.65 -4.52
C ILE A 231 13.21 20.07 -5.93
N LEU A 232 13.90 18.96 -6.22
CA LEU A 232 13.78 18.27 -7.51
C LEU A 232 12.34 17.80 -7.77
N ALA A 233 11.59 17.39 -6.74
CA ALA A 233 10.20 16.97 -6.89
C ALA A 233 9.29 18.10 -7.39
N VAL A 234 9.60 19.35 -7.09
CA VAL A 234 8.91 20.55 -7.60
C VAL A 234 9.60 21.19 -8.81
N ARG A 235 10.52 20.46 -9.45
CA ARG A 235 11.32 20.89 -10.61
C ARG A 235 12.19 22.13 -10.34
N GLY A 236 12.60 22.30 -9.09
CA GLY A 236 13.60 23.30 -8.72
C GLY A 236 15.02 22.78 -9.00
N ASP A 237 15.90 23.69 -9.29
CA ASP A 237 17.32 23.44 -9.62
C ASP A 237 18.28 23.88 -8.51
N ARG A 238 17.78 24.61 -7.50
CA ARG A 238 18.58 25.21 -6.45
C ARG A 238 17.94 25.09 -5.09
N LEU A 239 18.74 24.68 -4.09
CA LEU A 239 18.31 24.61 -2.70
C LEU A 239 18.41 26.00 -2.04
N PRO A 240 17.31 26.58 -1.52
CA PRO A 240 17.35 27.82 -0.77
C PRO A 240 18.13 27.65 0.54
N CYS A 241 18.96 28.64 0.88
CA CYS A 241 19.67 28.68 2.15
C CYS A 241 18.77 29.13 3.30
N HIS A 242 18.96 28.53 4.47
CA HIS A 242 18.20 28.87 5.69
C HIS A 242 19.00 29.69 6.71
N CYS A 243 20.14 30.30 6.33
CA CYS A 243 20.96 31.09 7.23
C CYS A 243 20.31 32.41 7.72
N GLY A 244 19.17 32.81 7.13
CA GLY A 244 18.44 34.04 7.51
C GLY A 244 19.12 35.36 7.12
N LYS A 245 20.29 35.31 6.45
CA LYS A 245 21.03 36.52 6.04
C LYS A 245 20.40 37.09 4.76
N PRO A 246 20.05 38.40 4.73
CA PRO A 246 19.39 39.00 3.57
C PRO A 246 20.31 39.11 2.34
N ASP A 247 21.61 39.17 2.56
CA ASP A 247 22.66 39.26 1.54
C ASP A 247 23.24 37.91 1.12
N CYS A 248 22.68 36.82 1.61
CA CYS A 248 23.10 35.46 1.24
C CYS A 248 22.82 35.19 -0.25
N PRO A 249 23.85 34.84 -1.06
CA PRO A 249 23.67 34.58 -2.50
C PRO A 249 22.74 33.35 -2.77
N ALA A 250 22.58 32.49 -1.79
CA ALA A 250 21.68 31.34 -1.84
C ALA A 250 20.32 31.59 -1.13
N ALA A 251 20.04 32.84 -0.69
CA ALA A 251 18.74 33.19 -0.17
C ALA A 251 17.64 33.05 -1.25
N GLY A 252 16.45 32.61 -0.87
CA GLY A 252 15.34 32.49 -1.79
C GLY A 252 14.11 31.87 -1.13
N ALA A 253 12.96 31.97 -1.79
CA ALA A 253 11.75 31.31 -1.35
C ALA A 253 11.85 29.80 -1.61
N ASP A 254 11.35 29.01 -0.68
CA ASP A 254 11.27 27.55 -0.84
C ASP A 254 10.07 27.18 -1.73
N PRO A 255 10.28 26.70 -2.97
CA PRO A 255 9.19 26.40 -3.87
C PRO A 255 8.34 25.19 -3.41
N ARG A 256 8.85 24.35 -2.51
CA ARG A 256 8.14 23.18 -2.00
C ARG A 256 6.91 23.58 -1.20
N ALA A 257 7.04 24.62 -0.39
CA ALA A 257 5.96 25.09 0.45
C ALA A 257 4.72 25.48 -0.36
N ALA A 258 4.89 26.15 -1.48
CA ALA A 258 3.79 26.56 -2.37
C ALA A 258 3.04 25.36 -3.00
N ALA A 259 3.69 24.20 -3.12
CA ALA A 259 3.09 22.98 -3.66
C ALA A 259 2.29 22.18 -2.63
N VAL A 260 2.37 22.55 -1.34
CA VAL A 260 1.77 21.79 -0.24
C VAL A 260 0.49 22.47 0.27
N VAL A 261 -0.58 21.69 0.38
CA VAL A 261 -1.84 22.11 1.01
C VAL A 261 -2.04 21.30 2.29
N ILE A 262 -2.00 21.98 3.43
CA ILE A 262 -2.20 21.39 4.75
C ILE A 262 -3.65 21.65 5.17
N ASN A 263 -4.40 20.59 5.45
CA ASN A 263 -5.73 20.71 6.03
C ASN A 263 -5.62 20.59 7.54
N VAL A 264 -5.97 21.66 8.25
CA VAL A 264 -5.93 21.70 9.71
C VAL A 264 -7.29 21.28 10.22
N LEU A 265 -7.29 20.19 10.97
CA LEU A 265 -8.50 19.59 11.57
C LEU A 265 -8.76 20.11 12.98
N THR A 266 -7.87 20.93 13.50
CA THR A 266 -7.95 21.49 14.87
C THR A 266 -8.42 22.95 14.84
N GLY A 267 -9.04 23.40 15.95
CA GLY A 267 -9.56 24.78 16.06
C GLY A 267 -8.50 25.89 16.15
N ALA A 268 -7.20 25.55 16.21
CA ALA A 268 -6.10 26.50 16.32
C ALA A 268 -5.26 26.52 15.04
N ALA A 269 -4.87 27.70 14.59
CA ALA A 269 -3.85 27.85 13.58
C ALA A 269 -2.48 27.39 14.12
N PRO A 270 -1.58 26.85 13.26
CA PRO A 270 -0.24 26.50 13.70
C PRO A 270 0.46 27.72 14.29
N GLN A 271 1.00 27.57 15.48
CA GLN A 271 1.78 28.63 16.12
C GLN A 271 3.22 28.57 15.59
N PRO A 272 3.90 29.73 15.41
CA PRO A 272 5.31 29.75 15.10
C PRO A 272 6.10 28.99 16.18
N ILE A 273 7.03 28.18 15.80
CA ILE A 273 7.89 27.40 16.69
C ILE A 273 9.28 27.99 16.62
N SER A 274 9.89 28.16 17.79
CA SER A 274 11.27 28.63 17.91
C SER A 274 12.30 27.52 17.77
N ASP A 275 11.85 26.24 17.82
CA ASP A 275 12.75 25.11 17.71
C ASP A 275 12.84 24.64 16.26
N PRO A 276 14.03 24.69 15.71
CA PRO A 276 14.25 24.24 14.36
C PRO A 276 14.15 22.72 14.25
N LEU A 277 13.44 22.26 13.22
CA LEU A 277 13.56 20.89 12.70
C LEU A 277 14.96 20.66 12.10
N LEU A 278 15.96 21.33 12.61
CA LEU A 278 17.29 21.46 12.02
C LEU A 278 18.29 20.80 12.96
N ASP A 279 19.09 19.93 12.41
CA ASP A 279 20.05 19.08 13.09
C ASP A 279 21.50 19.56 12.88
N ALA A 280 21.69 20.86 12.60
CA ALA A 280 23.03 21.40 12.68
C ALA A 280 23.45 21.34 14.14
N PRO A 281 24.61 20.78 14.46
CA PRO A 281 25.09 20.87 15.81
C PRO A 281 25.12 22.35 16.18
N GLU A 282 24.29 22.75 17.10
CA GLU A 282 24.62 23.90 17.93
C GLU A 282 26.02 23.58 18.41
N ALA A 283 26.98 24.39 18.01
CA ALA A 283 28.35 24.17 18.42
C ALA A 283 28.32 24.20 19.93
N ALA A 284 28.29 23.03 20.56
CA ALA A 284 28.51 22.95 21.98
C ALA A 284 29.76 23.80 22.24
N PRO A 285 29.73 24.75 23.17
CA PRO A 285 30.88 25.59 23.42
C PRO A 285 32.08 24.67 23.55
N PRO A 286 33.17 24.90 22.83
CA PRO A 286 34.27 23.97 22.76
C PRO A 286 34.76 23.72 24.18
N VAL A 287 34.70 22.46 24.63
CA VAL A 287 35.31 22.07 25.91
C VAL A 287 36.79 22.32 25.78
N THR A 288 37.26 23.38 26.44
CA THR A 288 38.65 23.76 26.47
C THR A 288 39.31 23.18 27.71
N ALA A 289 40.66 23.22 27.78
CA ALA A 289 41.39 22.78 28.95
C ALA A 289 41.02 23.55 30.23
N ASP A 290 40.40 24.72 30.09
CA ASP A 290 39.97 25.58 31.18
C ASP A 290 38.49 25.34 31.57
N THR A 291 37.75 24.51 30.85
CA THR A 291 36.35 24.20 31.16
C THR A 291 36.29 23.32 32.41
N PRO A 292 35.63 23.74 33.50
CA PRO A 292 35.49 22.90 34.71
C PRO A 292 34.85 21.55 34.36
N VAL A 293 35.39 20.46 34.92
CA VAL A 293 34.88 19.11 34.70
C VAL A 293 33.39 18.99 35.02
N ALA A 294 32.93 19.70 36.04
CA ALA A 294 31.51 19.74 36.42
C ALA A 294 30.62 20.39 35.35
N GLU A 295 31.14 21.38 34.62
CA GLU A 295 30.44 22.04 33.53
C GLU A 295 30.48 21.17 32.26
N ALA A 296 31.61 20.53 31.96
CA ALA A 296 31.76 19.62 30.83
C ALA A 296 30.89 18.34 30.96
N LEU A 297 30.60 17.93 32.19
CA LEU A 297 29.75 16.78 32.54
C LEU A 297 28.33 17.16 32.95
N ALA A 298 27.97 18.45 32.91
CA ALA A 298 26.62 18.88 33.24
C ALA A 298 25.63 18.22 32.26
N PRO A 299 24.54 17.60 32.76
CA PRO A 299 23.51 17.11 31.87
C PRO A 299 22.97 18.27 31.06
N LEU A 300 22.77 18.01 29.74
CA LEU A 300 22.10 18.99 28.89
C LEU A 300 20.74 19.34 29.53
N PRO A 301 20.33 20.63 29.53
CA PRO A 301 19.01 21.01 30.03
C PRO A 301 17.95 20.16 29.33
N GLU A 302 17.02 19.62 30.12
CA GLU A 302 15.87 18.92 29.54
C GLU A 302 15.19 19.89 28.57
N PRO A 303 14.90 19.45 27.32
CA PRO A 303 14.20 20.31 26.38
C PRO A 303 12.86 20.74 27.01
N GLU A 304 12.57 22.03 26.98
CA GLU A 304 11.27 22.53 27.45
C GLU A 304 10.16 21.75 26.70
N PRO A 305 9.10 21.31 27.43
CA PRO A 305 8.03 20.56 26.78
C PRO A 305 7.43 21.42 25.67
N LEU A 306 7.48 20.91 24.45
CA LEU A 306 6.96 21.57 23.26
C LEU A 306 5.50 21.97 23.51
N VAL A 307 5.23 23.26 23.38
CA VAL A 307 3.93 23.87 23.63
C VAL A 307 2.89 23.24 22.72
N ASP A 308 1.79 22.82 23.34
CA ASP A 308 0.51 22.41 22.75
C ASP A 308 0.60 21.58 21.44
N GLN A 309 0.83 20.28 21.60
CA GLN A 309 0.80 19.28 20.54
C GLN A 309 -0.62 19.02 19.98
N SER A 310 -1.63 19.77 20.37
CA SER A 310 -3.03 19.56 20.01
C SER A 310 -3.37 19.94 18.57
N ALA A 311 -2.53 20.72 17.90
CA ALA A 311 -2.71 21.08 16.51
C ALA A 311 -2.14 19.99 15.60
N VAL A 312 -3.01 19.22 14.97
CA VAL A 312 -2.61 18.18 14.00
C VAL A 312 -3.10 18.56 12.62
N GLY A 313 -2.19 18.57 11.67
CA GLY A 313 -2.48 18.75 10.26
C GLY A 313 -2.63 17.42 9.53
N TYR A 314 -3.35 17.44 8.43
CA TYR A 314 -3.46 16.33 7.50
C TYR A 314 -3.11 16.80 6.09
N LEU A 315 -2.09 16.18 5.52
CA LEU A 315 -1.75 16.38 4.12
C LEU A 315 -2.76 15.65 3.24
N SER A 316 -3.38 16.34 2.31
CA SER A 316 -4.36 15.72 1.40
C SER A 316 -3.75 14.53 0.67
N GLY A 317 -4.23 13.32 0.96
CA GLY A 317 -3.70 12.07 0.40
C GLY A 317 -2.39 11.57 1.02
N GLY A 318 -1.88 12.26 2.04
CA GLY A 318 -0.64 11.94 2.72
C GLY A 318 -0.83 11.57 4.20
N PRO A 319 0.24 11.61 4.97
CA PRO A 319 0.22 11.28 6.40
C PRO A 319 -0.36 12.42 7.26
N VAL A 320 -0.59 12.09 8.52
CA VAL A 320 -0.79 13.06 9.59
C VAL A 320 0.51 13.84 9.78
N ILE A 321 0.41 15.16 9.89
CA ILE A 321 1.55 16.06 10.07
C ILE A 321 1.55 16.58 11.51
N PRO A 322 2.64 16.36 12.27
CA PRO A 322 2.81 16.95 13.59
C PRO A 322 2.77 18.48 13.57
N ALA A 323 2.34 19.08 14.67
CA ALA A 323 2.21 20.54 14.80
C ALA A 323 3.51 21.28 14.42
N VAL A 324 4.64 20.76 14.84
CA VAL A 324 5.97 21.33 14.56
C VAL A 324 6.28 21.38 13.07
N VAL A 325 6.01 20.30 12.32
CA VAL A 325 6.22 20.25 10.88
C VAL A 325 5.22 21.15 10.15
N MET A 326 3.98 21.20 10.64
CA MET A 326 2.94 22.04 10.09
C MET A 326 3.28 23.53 10.23
N ALA A 327 3.79 23.94 11.40
CA ALA A 327 4.21 25.32 11.65
C ALA A 327 5.39 25.74 10.76
N ASP A 328 6.40 24.89 10.62
CA ASP A 328 7.54 25.11 9.74
C ASP A 328 7.10 25.25 8.27
N LEU A 329 6.27 24.35 7.78
CA LEU A 329 5.74 24.42 6.41
C LEU A 329 4.89 25.69 6.19
N ALA A 330 4.07 26.07 7.18
CA ALA A 330 3.26 27.29 7.12
C ALA A 330 4.13 28.54 7.08
N ALA A 331 5.18 28.60 7.91
CA ALA A 331 6.14 29.71 7.92
C ALA A 331 6.87 29.86 6.58
N ARG A 332 7.08 28.77 5.86
CA ARG A 332 7.69 28.75 4.51
C ARG A 332 6.71 29.00 3.37
N GLY A 333 5.43 29.25 3.66
CA GLY A 333 4.42 29.60 2.67
C GLY A 333 3.52 28.47 2.20
N ALA A 334 3.43 27.35 2.93
CA ALA A 334 2.45 26.32 2.64
C ALA A 334 1.02 26.84 2.82
N SER A 335 0.11 26.40 1.95
CA SER A 335 -1.29 26.77 2.05
C SER A 335 -1.97 26.01 3.18
N VAL A 336 -2.27 26.70 4.28
CA VAL A 336 -3.00 26.16 5.43
C VAL A 336 -4.50 26.41 5.25
N LYS A 337 -5.29 25.35 5.28
CA LYS A 337 -6.75 25.42 5.14
C LYS A 337 -7.42 24.83 6.37
N MET A 338 -8.08 25.67 7.14
CA MET A 338 -8.93 25.23 8.24
C MET A 338 -10.13 24.45 7.69
N VAL A 339 -10.38 23.28 8.23
CA VAL A 339 -11.54 22.46 7.92
C VAL A 339 -12.67 22.82 8.87
N THR A 340 -13.60 23.61 8.40
CA THR A 340 -14.77 24.03 9.16
C THR A 340 -16.02 23.30 8.70
N THR A 341 -17.00 23.13 9.58
CA THR A 341 -18.31 22.59 9.22
C THR A 341 -18.99 23.49 8.19
N PRO A 342 -19.28 22.99 6.97
CA PRO A 342 -19.90 23.80 5.96
C PRO A 342 -21.36 24.08 6.31
N GLN A 343 -21.83 25.32 6.03
CA GLN A 343 -23.24 25.65 6.12
C GLN A 343 -23.98 24.99 4.94
N VAL A 344 -24.68 23.92 5.21
CA VAL A 344 -25.48 23.18 4.22
C VAL A 344 -26.93 23.17 4.72
N PRO A 345 -27.91 23.57 3.88
CA PRO A 345 -29.32 23.44 4.23
C PRO A 345 -29.69 22.01 4.61
N ALA A 346 -30.70 21.83 5.47
CA ALA A 346 -31.12 20.52 5.93
C ALA A 346 -31.63 19.62 4.77
N ASP A 347 -32.14 20.21 3.70
CA ASP A 347 -32.55 19.55 2.45
C ASP A 347 -31.38 19.40 1.45
N GLY A 348 -30.16 19.84 1.81
CA GLY A 348 -28.95 19.73 1.02
C GLY A 348 -28.75 20.86 0.01
N GLN A 349 -27.64 20.77 -0.72
CA GLN A 349 -27.36 21.71 -1.82
C GLN A 349 -28.18 21.32 -3.06
N PRO A 350 -28.78 22.31 -3.80
CA PRO A 350 -29.65 22.05 -4.94
C PRO A 350 -28.86 21.68 -6.22
N ARG A 351 -27.84 20.84 -6.10
CA ARG A 351 -26.98 20.43 -7.20
C ARG A 351 -26.33 19.08 -6.91
N TYR A 352 -26.03 18.32 -7.97
CA TYR A 352 -25.38 17.02 -7.88
C TYR A 352 -23.96 17.11 -7.30
N ARG A 353 -23.15 18.04 -7.82
CA ARG A 353 -21.77 18.22 -7.35
C ARG A 353 -21.73 19.06 -6.09
N PRO A 354 -21.08 18.59 -5.00
CA PRO A 354 -20.93 19.38 -3.78
C PRO A 354 -20.10 20.65 -4.03
N SER A 355 -20.27 21.64 -3.17
CA SER A 355 -19.38 22.79 -3.12
C SER A 355 -17.99 22.37 -2.67
N THR A 356 -16.96 23.17 -3.01
CA THR A 356 -15.58 22.90 -2.60
C THR A 356 -15.43 22.78 -1.08
N ALA A 357 -16.21 23.54 -0.30
CA ALA A 357 -16.20 23.45 1.15
C ALA A 357 -16.78 22.11 1.64
N LEU A 358 -17.90 21.67 1.08
CA LEU A 358 -18.53 20.41 1.41
C LEU A 358 -17.68 19.22 0.95
N ASP A 359 -17.10 19.29 -0.26
CA ASP A 359 -16.19 18.28 -0.79
C ASP A 359 -14.99 18.07 0.16
N ARG A 360 -14.32 19.16 0.52
CA ARG A 360 -13.19 19.11 1.47
C ARG A 360 -13.60 18.55 2.82
N TYR A 361 -14.73 19.02 3.36
CA TYR A 361 -15.22 18.56 4.65
C TYR A 361 -15.46 17.04 4.70
N VAL A 362 -16.15 16.50 3.69
CA VAL A 362 -16.44 15.06 3.63
C VAL A 362 -15.15 14.24 3.46
N ARG A 363 -14.22 14.71 2.63
CA ARG A 363 -12.93 14.01 2.45
C ARG A 363 -12.09 14.02 3.73
N MET A 364 -12.11 15.13 4.47
CA MET A 364 -11.36 15.25 5.73
C MET A 364 -12.06 14.53 6.89
N ARG A 365 -13.38 14.40 6.85
CA ARG A 365 -14.11 13.55 7.79
C ARG A 365 -13.75 12.08 7.62
N ASP A 366 -13.75 11.60 6.38
CA ASP A 366 -13.66 10.17 6.09
C ASP A 366 -12.22 9.68 5.85
N ILE A 367 -11.33 10.57 5.38
CA ILE A 367 -9.89 10.35 5.16
C ILE A 367 -9.59 9.28 4.10
N THR A 368 -10.29 8.15 4.11
CA THR A 368 -10.15 7.04 3.15
C THR A 368 -11.49 6.70 2.49
N CYS A 369 -11.44 5.84 1.50
CA CYS A 369 -12.61 5.23 0.91
C CYS A 369 -13.45 4.51 1.98
N MET A 370 -14.74 4.79 2.04
CA MET A 370 -15.66 4.27 3.05
C MET A 370 -16.21 2.86 2.74
N HIS A 371 -15.51 2.07 1.93
CA HIS A 371 -15.77 0.63 1.79
C HIS A 371 -14.98 -0.14 2.86
N PRO A 372 -15.56 -1.19 3.48
CA PRO A 372 -14.87 -1.99 4.50
C PRO A 372 -13.50 -2.50 4.03
N GLY A 373 -12.46 -2.31 4.84
CA GLY A 373 -11.09 -2.73 4.55
C GLY A 373 -10.33 -1.88 3.52
N CYS A 374 -10.92 -0.83 2.95
CA CYS A 374 -10.25 -0.03 1.92
C CYS A 374 -9.42 1.11 2.52
N ASP A 375 -8.14 1.14 2.17
CA ASP A 375 -7.15 2.12 2.60
C ASP A 375 -6.88 3.26 1.59
N ARG A 376 -7.62 3.29 0.45
CA ARG A 376 -7.44 4.32 -0.59
C ARG A 376 -7.78 5.71 -0.05
N PRO A 377 -6.87 6.71 -0.22
CA PRO A 377 -7.12 8.07 0.24
C PRO A 377 -8.41 8.67 -0.33
N ALA A 378 -9.13 9.40 0.50
CA ALA A 378 -10.38 10.07 0.09
C ALA A 378 -10.17 11.12 -1.00
N VAL A 379 -8.97 11.70 -1.12
CA VAL A 379 -8.65 12.69 -2.15
C VAL A 379 -8.65 12.11 -3.56
N ASP A 380 -8.30 10.82 -3.69
CA ASP A 380 -8.29 10.07 -4.95
C ASP A 380 -9.62 9.34 -5.22
N ALA A 381 -10.62 9.56 -4.37
CA ALA A 381 -11.90 8.89 -4.44
C ALA A 381 -12.99 9.78 -5.05
N ASP A 382 -14.00 9.17 -5.65
CA ASP A 382 -15.23 9.86 -6.03
C ASP A 382 -16.05 10.16 -4.77
N LEU A 383 -16.63 11.35 -4.63
CA LEU A 383 -17.69 11.59 -3.64
C LEU A 383 -19.00 11.06 -4.18
N ASP A 384 -19.52 10.06 -3.51
CA ASP A 384 -20.71 9.34 -3.92
C ASP A 384 -21.87 9.58 -2.94
N HIS A 385 -23.08 9.68 -3.49
CA HIS A 385 -24.31 9.76 -2.71
C HIS A 385 -24.72 8.39 -2.21
N THR A 386 -24.92 8.24 -0.89
CA THR A 386 -25.41 6.98 -0.32
C THR A 386 -26.79 6.64 -0.87
N ILE A 387 -27.71 7.59 -0.84
CA ILE A 387 -28.98 7.57 -1.58
C ILE A 387 -28.75 8.35 -2.87
N PRO A 388 -28.92 7.73 -4.06
CA PRO A 388 -28.60 8.39 -5.33
C PRO A 388 -29.34 9.72 -5.55
N TRP A 389 -28.66 10.69 -6.14
CA TRP A 389 -29.28 11.91 -6.62
C TRP A 389 -30.26 11.63 -7.79
N PRO A 390 -31.41 12.31 -7.88
CA PRO A 390 -31.89 13.41 -7.03
C PRO A 390 -32.70 12.95 -5.81
N ALA A 391 -32.95 11.65 -5.63
CA ALA A 391 -33.70 11.14 -4.49
C ALA A 391 -33.01 11.41 -3.14
N GLY A 392 -31.68 11.41 -3.13
CA GLY A 392 -30.85 11.77 -1.98
C GLY A 392 -30.18 13.13 -2.16
N ALA A 393 -30.19 13.93 -1.09
CA ALA A 393 -29.64 15.28 -1.09
C ALA A 393 -28.11 15.31 -1.18
N THR A 394 -27.53 16.36 -1.77
CA THR A 394 -26.10 16.68 -1.68
C THR A 394 -25.80 17.31 -0.32
N HIS A 395 -25.61 16.44 0.67
CA HIS A 395 -25.50 16.76 2.09
C HIS A 395 -24.41 15.91 2.76
N PRO A 396 -23.68 16.38 3.79
CA PRO A 396 -22.66 15.58 4.46
C PRO A 396 -23.19 14.24 5.00
N GLY A 397 -24.47 14.16 5.40
CA GLY A 397 -25.13 12.93 5.84
C GLY A 397 -25.52 11.96 4.71
N ASN A 398 -25.29 12.31 3.44
CA ASN A 398 -25.57 11.45 2.29
C ASN A 398 -24.36 11.31 1.34
N LEU A 399 -23.23 11.93 1.65
CA LEU A 399 -22.02 11.89 0.84
C LEU A 399 -20.90 11.13 1.56
N SER A 400 -20.15 10.34 0.81
CA SER A 400 -18.93 9.67 1.29
C SER A 400 -17.96 9.36 0.15
N PRO A 401 -16.64 9.37 0.38
CA PRO A 401 -15.66 9.00 -0.62
C PRO A 401 -15.68 7.49 -0.88
N LYS A 402 -15.66 7.12 -2.14
CA LYS A 402 -15.50 5.76 -2.61
C LYS A 402 -14.46 5.73 -3.71
N CYS A 403 -13.41 4.92 -3.57
CA CYS A 403 -12.44 4.76 -4.64
C CYS A 403 -13.16 4.22 -5.90
N ARG A 404 -12.60 4.46 -7.08
CA ARG A 404 -13.25 4.13 -8.34
C ARG A 404 -13.80 2.71 -8.40
N LYS A 405 -13.10 1.72 -7.84
CA LYS A 405 -13.56 0.33 -7.81
C LYS A 405 -14.80 0.14 -6.91
N HIS A 406 -14.76 0.66 -5.71
CA HIS A 406 -15.87 0.52 -4.76
C HIS A 406 -17.07 1.37 -5.13
N HIS A 407 -16.86 2.48 -5.84
CA HIS A 407 -17.95 3.23 -6.46
C HIS A 407 -18.64 2.39 -7.56
N LEU A 408 -17.88 1.74 -8.44
CA LEU A 408 -18.42 0.84 -9.46
C LEU A 408 -19.14 -0.37 -8.85
N VAL A 409 -18.59 -0.97 -7.79
CA VAL A 409 -19.27 -2.08 -7.08
C VAL A 409 -20.60 -1.62 -6.51
N LYS A 410 -20.64 -0.51 -5.80
CA LYS A 410 -21.90 0.04 -5.26
C LYS A 410 -22.92 0.32 -6.35
N THR A 411 -22.48 0.84 -7.50
CA THR A 411 -23.38 1.25 -8.59
C THR A 411 -23.93 0.07 -9.39
N PHE A 412 -23.07 -0.90 -9.72
CA PHE A 412 -23.41 -1.95 -10.69
C PHE A 412 -23.65 -3.34 -10.07
N TYR A 413 -23.31 -3.52 -8.81
CA TYR A 413 -23.58 -4.76 -8.05
C TYR A 413 -24.58 -4.49 -6.91
N SER A 414 -25.61 -3.67 -7.17
CA SER A 414 -26.63 -3.23 -6.22
C SER A 414 -28.00 -3.86 -6.47
N SER A 415 -28.07 -5.03 -7.11
CA SER A 415 -29.30 -5.81 -7.24
C SER A 415 -29.91 -6.18 -5.88
N ALA A 416 -31.11 -6.75 -5.84
CA ALA A 416 -31.75 -7.19 -4.60
C ALA A 416 -30.85 -8.08 -3.73
N THR A 417 -29.94 -8.85 -4.37
CA THR A 417 -28.92 -9.69 -3.72
C THR A 417 -27.51 -9.08 -3.82
N GLY A 418 -27.39 -7.79 -4.06
CA GLY A 418 -26.12 -7.09 -4.24
C GLY A 418 -25.67 -6.36 -2.98
N TRP A 419 -24.78 -5.39 -3.19
CA TRP A 419 -24.31 -4.52 -2.13
C TRP A 419 -25.30 -3.41 -1.81
N HIS A 420 -25.62 -3.23 -0.54
CA HIS A 420 -26.45 -2.13 -0.05
C HIS A 420 -25.69 -1.29 0.96
N THR A 421 -26.00 0.02 0.99
CA THR A 421 -25.34 0.95 1.91
C THR A 421 -26.36 1.80 2.65
N ARG A 422 -26.09 2.05 3.93
CA ARG A 422 -26.84 3.01 4.75
C ARG A 422 -25.86 3.86 5.53
N GLN A 423 -25.97 5.16 5.39
CA GLN A 423 -25.18 6.14 6.15
C GLN A 423 -25.94 6.56 7.40
N ASN A 424 -25.28 6.53 8.55
CA ASN A 424 -25.80 6.98 9.83
C ASN A 424 -25.50 8.46 10.07
N GLN A 425 -26.20 9.07 11.04
CA GLN A 425 -26.06 10.50 11.39
C GLN A 425 -24.65 10.86 11.92
N ASP A 426 -23.92 9.88 12.42
CA ASP A 426 -22.54 10.03 12.92
C ASP A 426 -21.48 9.85 11.81
N GLY A 427 -21.89 9.74 10.56
CA GLY A 427 -21.01 9.54 9.40
C GLY A 427 -20.60 8.09 9.17
N THR A 428 -20.91 7.14 10.06
CA THR A 428 -20.63 5.73 9.83
C THR A 428 -21.47 5.19 8.67
N ILE A 429 -20.92 4.22 7.92
CA ILE A 429 -21.63 3.57 6.83
C ILE A 429 -21.75 2.09 7.12
N VAL A 430 -22.98 1.59 7.13
CA VAL A 430 -23.28 0.18 7.20
C VAL A 430 -23.41 -0.36 5.78
N TRP A 431 -22.58 -1.34 5.45
CA TRP A 431 -22.58 -2.08 4.20
C TRP A 431 -23.20 -3.45 4.42
N THR A 432 -24.15 -3.83 3.58
CA THR A 432 -24.66 -5.19 3.52
C THR A 432 -24.13 -5.84 2.25
N ALA A 433 -23.37 -6.94 2.41
CA ALA A 433 -22.80 -7.70 1.31
C ALA A 433 -23.84 -8.59 0.63
N PRO A 434 -23.57 -9.11 -0.60
CA PRO A 434 -24.43 -10.09 -1.28
C PRO A 434 -24.73 -11.34 -0.46
N THR A 435 -23.86 -11.69 0.48
CA THR A 435 -24.02 -12.81 1.42
C THR A 435 -24.91 -12.50 2.63
N GLY A 436 -25.42 -11.27 2.73
CA GLY A 436 -26.21 -10.81 3.89
C GLY A 436 -25.38 -10.32 5.07
N HIS A 437 -24.05 -10.53 5.08
CA HIS A 437 -23.19 -10.01 6.13
C HIS A 437 -23.15 -8.50 6.12
N THR A 438 -23.09 -7.90 7.31
CA THR A 438 -23.02 -6.45 7.49
C THR A 438 -21.69 -6.02 8.05
N TYR A 439 -21.17 -4.91 7.52
CA TYR A 439 -19.90 -4.31 7.93
C TYR A 439 -20.12 -2.83 8.18
N THR A 440 -19.55 -2.30 9.25
CA THR A 440 -19.64 -0.87 9.57
C THR A 440 -18.28 -0.21 9.36
N THR A 441 -18.25 0.81 8.52
CA THR A 441 -17.06 1.65 8.33
C THR A 441 -17.22 2.95 9.10
N VAL A 442 -16.20 3.27 9.88
CA VAL A 442 -16.14 4.48 10.70
C VAL A 442 -15.36 5.55 9.95
N PRO A 443 -15.77 6.83 9.98
CA PRO A 443 -14.97 7.93 9.45
C PRO A 443 -13.55 7.93 10.00
N GLY A 444 -12.54 8.02 9.10
CA GLY A 444 -11.13 7.93 9.49
C GLY A 444 -10.69 9.02 10.46
N SER A 445 -11.32 10.20 10.42
CA SER A 445 -11.06 11.26 11.38
C SER A 445 -11.38 10.86 12.82
N ARG A 446 -12.37 10.01 13.06
CA ARG A 446 -12.69 9.50 14.41
C ARG A 446 -11.65 8.54 14.96
N ILE A 447 -10.89 7.91 14.06
CA ILE A 447 -9.82 6.99 14.43
C ILE A 447 -8.53 7.76 14.70
N LEU A 448 -8.17 8.67 13.77
CA LEU A 448 -6.91 9.42 13.83
C LEU A 448 -6.97 10.63 14.78
N PHE A 449 -8.16 11.18 15.00
CA PHE A 449 -8.40 12.39 15.79
C PHE A 449 -9.61 12.18 16.71
N PRO A 450 -9.54 11.28 17.72
CA PRO A 450 -10.70 10.87 18.52
C PRO A 450 -11.37 12.02 19.27
N ASP A 451 -10.61 13.05 19.61
CA ASP A 451 -11.11 14.25 20.30
C ASP A 451 -11.81 15.26 19.37
N ARG A 452 -11.92 14.94 18.08
CA ARG A 452 -12.51 15.83 17.07
C ARG A 452 -13.81 15.30 16.53
N HIS A 453 -14.83 16.11 16.61
CA HIS A 453 -16.15 15.82 16.08
C HIS A 453 -16.35 16.50 14.72
N PHE A 454 -16.69 15.67 13.71
CA PHE A 454 -17.19 16.13 12.41
C PHE A 454 -18.71 15.90 12.36
N PRO A 455 -19.54 16.86 12.75
CA PRO A 455 -20.99 16.70 12.79
C PRO A 455 -21.53 16.42 11.38
N THR A 456 -22.36 15.41 11.29
CA THR A 456 -22.94 14.90 10.04
C THR A 456 -24.45 14.83 10.18
N ALA A 457 -25.16 15.89 10.41
CA ALA A 457 -26.61 15.84 10.58
C ALA A 457 -27.30 14.97 9.51
N ALA A 458 -28.40 14.33 9.83
CA ALA A 458 -29.20 13.62 8.83
C ALA A 458 -29.83 14.65 7.87
N PRO A 459 -29.78 14.42 6.56
CA PRO A 459 -30.55 15.24 5.63
C PRO A 459 -32.04 15.05 5.89
N THR A 460 -32.81 16.12 5.79
CA THR A 460 -34.27 15.99 5.75
C THR A 460 -34.65 15.16 4.53
N PRO A 461 -35.52 14.14 4.66
CA PRO A 461 -35.97 13.37 3.51
C PRO A 461 -36.50 14.31 2.43
N SER A 462 -35.99 14.21 1.20
CA SER A 462 -36.56 14.95 0.08
C SER A 462 -38.02 14.53 -0.07
N ALA A 463 -38.90 15.51 -0.35
CA ALA A 463 -40.31 15.26 -0.66
C ALA A 463 -40.50 14.51 -1.99
N ALA A 464 -39.41 14.18 -2.70
CA ALA A 464 -39.49 13.34 -3.88
C ALA A 464 -39.97 11.93 -3.47
N PRO A 465 -40.99 11.38 -4.10
CA PRO A 465 -41.51 10.06 -3.79
C PRO A 465 -40.39 9.04 -3.96
N PRO A 466 -40.29 8.03 -3.07
CA PRO A 466 -39.37 6.92 -3.27
C PRO A 466 -39.67 6.31 -4.65
N PRO A 467 -38.64 5.91 -5.43
CA PRO A 467 -38.88 5.22 -6.68
C PRO A 467 -39.80 4.02 -6.40
N SER A 468 -40.94 4.01 -7.06
CA SER A 468 -41.94 2.96 -6.88
C SER A 468 -41.28 1.60 -7.09
N ALA A 469 -41.45 0.68 -6.15
CA ALA A 469 -40.92 -0.67 -6.21
C ALA A 469 -41.43 -1.50 -7.41
N THR A 470 -42.33 -0.93 -8.21
CA THR A 470 -42.91 -1.51 -9.42
C THR A 470 -42.35 -0.92 -10.73
N ALA A 471 -41.36 -0.02 -10.67
CA ALA A 471 -40.70 0.42 -11.90
C ALA A 471 -39.92 -0.77 -12.50
N THR A 472 -40.47 -1.29 -13.59
CA THR A 472 -39.77 -2.22 -14.48
C THR A 472 -38.39 -1.66 -14.79
N THR A 473 -37.45 -2.54 -14.85
CA THR A 473 -36.01 -2.31 -14.86
C THR A 473 -35.46 -1.34 -15.95
N SER A 474 -36.28 -0.65 -16.73
CA SER A 474 -35.88 0.23 -17.84
C SER A 474 -35.85 1.73 -17.56
N ASP A 475 -36.49 2.25 -16.49
CA ASP A 475 -36.75 3.69 -16.34
C ASP A 475 -36.06 4.39 -15.14
N GLN A 476 -34.97 3.84 -14.59
CA GLN A 476 -34.22 4.55 -13.54
C GLN A 476 -33.28 5.60 -14.15
N PRO A 477 -33.34 6.88 -13.68
CA PRO A 477 -32.36 7.89 -14.08
C PRO A 477 -30.93 7.41 -13.76
N GLY A 478 -30.06 7.43 -14.77
CA GLY A 478 -28.67 7.00 -14.64
C GLY A 478 -28.34 5.63 -15.26
N ARG A 479 -29.29 4.96 -15.89
CA ARG A 479 -29.06 3.69 -16.61
C ARG A 479 -28.28 3.82 -17.91
N ASP A 480 -28.12 5.02 -18.44
CA ASP A 480 -27.23 5.30 -19.55
C ASP A 480 -25.74 5.23 -19.15
N LEU A 481 -25.44 5.09 -17.85
CA LEU A 481 -24.09 4.86 -17.36
C LEU A 481 -23.73 3.38 -17.53
N MET A 482 -23.03 3.08 -18.61
CA MET A 482 -22.46 1.75 -18.83
C MET A 482 -21.23 1.55 -17.97
N MET A 483 -21.05 0.33 -17.43
CA MET A 483 -19.79 -0.06 -16.79
C MET A 483 -18.64 0.14 -17.78
N PRO A 484 -17.57 0.86 -17.43
CA PRO A 484 -16.37 0.93 -18.26
C PRO A 484 -15.84 -0.48 -18.57
N THR A 485 -15.44 -0.72 -19.81
CA THR A 485 -14.94 -2.01 -20.25
C THR A 485 -13.43 -2.01 -20.43
N ARG A 486 -12.83 -3.18 -20.26
CA ARG A 486 -11.43 -3.45 -20.58
C ARG A 486 -11.30 -3.88 -22.03
N ARG A 487 -10.11 -3.73 -22.59
CA ARG A 487 -9.80 -4.23 -23.93
C ARG A 487 -9.62 -5.76 -23.97
N ARG A 488 -9.31 -6.36 -22.81
CA ARG A 488 -9.07 -7.81 -22.66
C ARG A 488 -9.58 -8.27 -21.31
N THR A 489 -9.88 -9.54 -21.22
CA THR A 489 -10.19 -10.16 -19.93
C THR A 489 -8.97 -10.20 -19.01
N ARG A 490 -9.18 -10.38 -17.73
CA ARG A 490 -8.09 -10.55 -16.74
C ARG A 490 -7.25 -11.80 -17.03
N ILE A 491 -7.90 -12.85 -17.50
CA ILE A 491 -7.27 -14.13 -17.86
C ILE A 491 -6.33 -13.92 -19.04
N ASP A 492 -6.79 -13.23 -20.10
CA ASP A 492 -5.96 -12.93 -21.27
C ASP A 492 -4.74 -12.09 -20.93
N ASP A 493 -4.93 -11.06 -20.10
CA ASP A 493 -3.82 -10.19 -19.65
C ASP A 493 -2.80 -10.97 -18.82
N ARG A 494 -3.26 -11.89 -17.98
CA ARG A 494 -2.36 -12.76 -17.20
C ARG A 494 -1.61 -13.73 -18.12
N ALA A 495 -2.31 -14.43 -19.00
CA ALA A 495 -1.71 -15.37 -19.96
C ALA A 495 -0.67 -14.68 -20.85
N ARG A 496 -0.96 -13.46 -21.30
CA ARG A 496 -0.02 -12.65 -22.08
C ARG A 496 1.24 -12.29 -21.31
N ARG A 497 1.12 -11.85 -20.05
CA ARG A 497 2.27 -11.55 -19.19
C ARG A 497 3.12 -12.79 -18.95
N THR A 498 2.50 -13.90 -18.58
CA THR A 498 3.21 -15.19 -18.36
C THR A 498 3.94 -15.64 -19.63
N ARG A 499 3.30 -15.59 -20.78
CA ARG A 499 3.92 -15.94 -22.06
C ARG A 499 5.11 -15.03 -22.38
N HIS A 500 4.96 -13.73 -22.16
CA HIS A 500 6.05 -12.78 -22.37
C HIS A 500 7.26 -13.09 -21.49
N GLU A 501 7.06 -13.33 -20.21
CA GLU A 501 8.13 -13.66 -19.26
C GLU A 501 8.82 -14.98 -19.62
N ARG A 502 8.04 -16.00 -19.96
CA ARG A 502 8.57 -17.30 -20.44
C ARG A 502 9.41 -17.16 -21.72
N ASN A 503 8.94 -16.38 -22.70
CA ASN A 503 9.70 -16.14 -23.93
C ASN A 503 11.04 -15.46 -23.66
N LEU A 504 11.08 -14.54 -22.71
CA LEU A 504 12.32 -13.89 -22.30
C LEU A 504 13.26 -14.87 -21.59
N ASN A 505 12.75 -15.71 -20.71
CA ASN A 505 13.51 -16.75 -20.05
C ASN A 505 14.10 -17.73 -21.07
N TRP A 506 13.29 -18.12 -22.07
CA TRP A 506 13.72 -19.02 -23.14
C TRP A 506 14.83 -18.39 -23.99
N ALA A 507 14.69 -17.13 -24.39
CA ALA A 507 15.71 -16.43 -25.15
C ALA A 507 17.08 -16.37 -24.44
N GLU A 508 17.06 -16.26 -23.10
CA GLU A 508 18.31 -16.28 -22.32
C GLU A 508 18.92 -17.68 -22.20
N LEU A 509 18.09 -18.67 -22.00
CA LEU A 509 18.58 -20.05 -22.00
C LEU A 509 19.36 -20.33 -23.29
N LEU A 510 18.76 -20.01 -24.45
CA LEU A 510 19.41 -20.18 -25.75
C LEU A 510 20.70 -19.33 -25.84
N ALA A 511 20.69 -18.10 -25.37
CA ALA A 511 21.89 -17.24 -25.38
C ALA A 511 23.01 -17.80 -24.46
N SER A 512 22.66 -18.38 -23.30
CA SER A 512 23.62 -18.98 -22.37
C SER A 512 24.20 -20.28 -22.94
N GLU A 513 23.40 -21.11 -23.58
CA GLU A 513 23.85 -22.34 -24.25
C GLU A 513 24.80 -22.00 -25.40
N SER A 514 24.45 -21.09 -26.30
CA SER A 514 25.33 -20.66 -27.40
C SER A 514 26.65 -20.06 -26.89
N THR A 515 26.62 -19.33 -25.75
CA THR A 515 27.84 -18.79 -25.12
C THR A 515 28.68 -19.91 -24.51
N ALA A 516 28.07 -20.94 -23.92
CA ALA A 516 28.77 -22.09 -23.34
C ALA A 516 29.43 -22.92 -24.46
N GLU A 517 28.73 -23.17 -25.55
CA GLU A 517 29.27 -23.84 -26.72
C GLU A 517 30.44 -23.08 -27.37
N ALA A 518 30.31 -21.75 -27.49
CA ALA A 518 31.39 -20.91 -28.01
C ALA A 518 32.63 -20.93 -27.10
N LYS A 519 32.43 -20.93 -25.77
CA LYS A 519 33.52 -21.07 -24.80
C LYS A 519 34.18 -22.43 -24.87
N LEU A 520 33.37 -23.48 -25.04
CA LEU A 520 33.90 -24.84 -25.17
C LEU A 520 34.71 -25.00 -26.49
N GLN A 521 34.22 -24.46 -27.60
CA GLN A 521 34.93 -24.41 -28.86
C GLN A 521 36.24 -23.61 -28.75
N LEU A 522 36.22 -22.46 -28.09
CA LEU A 522 37.43 -21.66 -27.85
C LEU A 522 38.44 -22.40 -26.96
N ALA A 523 37.99 -23.07 -25.91
CA ALA A 523 38.82 -23.88 -25.04
C ALA A 523 39.44 -25.06 -25.83
N GLN A 524 38.65 -25.72 -26.67
CA GLN A 524 39.14 -26.79 -27.53
C GLN A 524 40.19 -26.29 -28.54
N GLN A 525 39.94 -25.12 -29.17
CA GLN A 525 40.91 -24.49 -30.08
C GLN A 525 42.21 -24.11 -29.38
N LEU A 526 42.16 -23.67 -28.12
CA LEU A 526 43.36 -23.37 -27.32
C LEU A 526 44.12 -24.64 -26.97
N ILE A 527 43.45 -25.75 -26.69
CA ILE A 527 44.04 -27.04 -26.41
C ILE A 527 44.69 -27.60 -27.68
N ASP A 528 43.96 -27.53 -28.81
CA ASP A 528 44.42 -28.06 -30.11
C ASP A 528 45.52 -27.14 -30.73
N GLY A 529 45.54 -25.84 -30.41
CA GLY A 529 46.55 -24.86 -30.86
C GLY A 529 47.89 -24.89 -30.11
N ASP A 530 47.94 -25.48 -28.92
CA ASP A 530 49.13 -25.55 -28.07
C ASP A 530 50.01 -26.80 -28.34
N SER A 531 49.73 -27.49 -29.43
CA SER A 531 50.50 -28.66 -29.85
C SER A 531 51.69 -28.38 -30.75
N SER A 532 52.15 -27.14 -30.85
CA SER A 532 53.42 -26.80 -31.53
C SER A 532 54.41 -26.17 -30.54
N PRO A 533 55.50 -26.83 -30.22
CA PRO A 533 56.56 -26.24 -29.38
C PRO A 533 57.25 -25.10 -30.14
N PRO A 534 57.54 -23.98 -29.47
CA PRO A 534 58.38 -22.97 -30.06
C PRO A 534 59.82 -23.44 -30.00
N PHE A 535 60.44 -23.48 -31.12
CA PHE A 535 61.90 -23.46 -31.17
C PHE A 535 62.41 -22.06 -31.27
#